data_4015367ea7d185430f47ccdae19b97bc
#
_entry.id   4015367ea7d185430f47ccdae19b97bc
#
_cell.length_a   1.000
_cell.length_b   1.000
_cell.length_c   1.000
_cell.angle_alpha   90.00
_cell.angle_beta   90.00
_cell.angle_gamma   90.00
#
_symmetry.space_group_name_H-M   'P 1'
#
loop_
_entity.id
_entity.type
_entity.pdbx_description
1 polymer ?
#
loop_
_entity_poly.entity_id
_entity_poly.type
_entity_poly.pdbx_seq_one_letter_code
_entity_poly.pdbx_strand_id
1 'polypeptide(L)'
;DIDFWAENYFKDGQEITEEQWQELTDKINYKKAIDKCYDLLSRRDHSVKELRTKLLRTVDEKNTDRAIEKMIDYGYLDDEKYARNLVKYLSESRKMSKSFIKQEMYKRGIAPDIISDTLEETEIDNTDTLVDLILTKYRNKLKAEDGYKKVTSSLMRKGFSYYDIKSAFNRIENGEY
;
A
#
# COMPACT_ATOMS: atom_id res chain seq x y z
N ASP A 1 -20.20 4.97 -22.03
CA ASP A 1 -19.66 6.29 -22.37
C ASP A 1 -20.06 6.61 -23.81
N ILE A 2 -20.89 7.64 -23.98
CA ILE A 2 -21.48 8.02 -25.28
C ILE A 2 -20.39 8.41 -26.27
N ASP A 3 -19.35 9.09 -25.82
CA ASP A 3 -18.26 9.56 -26.68
C ASP A 3 -17.47 8.41 -27.30
N PHE A 4 -17.20 7.36 -26.51
CA PHE A 4 -16.51 6.16 -27.02
C PHE A 4 -17.30 5.49 -28.15
N TRP A 5 -18.62 5.34 -28.01
CA TRP A 5 -19.46 4.73 -29.02
C TRP A 5 -19.71 5.65 -30.21
N ALA A 6 -19.70 6.97 -30.03
CA ALA A 6 -19.78 7.93 -31.12
C ALA A 6 -18.56 7.86 -32.04
N GLU A 7 -17.35 7.67 -31.47
CA GLU A 7 -16.11 7.53 -32.21
C GLU A 7 -15.93 6.15 -32.86
N ASN A 8 -16.59 5.11 -32.36
CA ASN A 8 -16.46 3.72 -32.83
C ASN A 8 -17.81 3.16 -33.29
N TYR A 9 -18.61 3.97 -33.98
CA TYR A 9 -19.94 3.60 -34.43
C TYR A 9 -19.89 2.62 -35.61
N PHE A 10 -20.59 1.48 -35.47
CA PHE A 10 -20.88 0.54 -36.54
C PHE A 10 -22.38 0.54 -36.81
N LYS A 11 -22.77 0.49 -38.08
CA LYS A 11 -24.19 0.36 -38.47
C LYS A 11 -24.67 -1.04 -38.19
N ASP A 12 -25.94 -1.20 -37.81
CA ASP A 12 -26.54 -2.49 -37.66
C ASP A 12 -26.48 -3.30 -38.95
N GLY A 13 -26.00 -4.55 -38.90
CA GLY A 13 -25.76 -5.40 -40.06
C GLY A 13 -24.48 -5.11 -40.86
N GLN A 14 -23.62 -4.19 -40.39
CA GLN A 14 -22.32 -3.93 -41.01
C GLN A 14 -21.37 -5.11 -40.78
N GLU A 15 -20.82 -5.68 -41.85
CA GLU A 15 -19.71 -6.62 -41.77
C GLU A 15 -18.42 -5.87 -41.41
N ILE A 16 -17.67 -6.43 -40.47
CA ILE A 16 -16.36 -5.92 -40.06
C ILE A 16 -15.29 -6.98 -40.28
N THR A 17 -14.07 -6.54 -40.59
CA THR A 17 -12.94 -7.46 -40.76
C THR A 17 -12.41 -7.92 -39.39
N GLU A 18 -11.63 -9.00 -39.38
CA GLU A 18 -10.97 -9.48 -38.17
C GLU A 18 -10.05 -8.41 -37.53
N GLU A 19 -9.34 -7.65 -38.38
CA GLU A 19 -8.48 -6.56 -37.92
C GLU A 19 -9.31 -5.45 -37.24
N GLN A 20 -10.44 -5.07 -37.83
CA GLN A 20 -11.34 -4.05 -37.22
C GLN A 20 -11.92 -4.56 -35.89
N TRP A 21 -12.26 -5.86 -35.81
CA TRP A 21 -12.72 -6.46 -34.58
C TRP A 21 -11.65 -6.46 -33.47
N GLN A 22 -10.40 -6.81 -33.82
CA GLN A 22 -9.28 -6.79 -32.90
C GLN A 22 -8.96 -5.38 -32.41
N GLU A 23 -8.96 -4.38 -33.33
CA GLU A 23 -8.77 -2.97 -32.95
C GLU A 23 -9.86 -2.47 -31.99
N LEU A 24 -11.12 -2.77 -32.28
CA LEU A 24 -12.24 -2.40 -31.41
C LEU A 24 -12.11 -3.07 -30.04
N THR A 25 -11.78 -4.35 -30.01
CA THR A 25 -11.59 -5.10 -28.75
C THR A 25 -10.43 -4.51 -27.92
N ASP A 26 -9.32 -4.13 -28.57
CA ASP A 26 -8.18 -3.47 -27.90
C ASP A 26 -8.60 -2.13 -27.27
N LYS A 27 -9.33 -1.30 -28.02
CA LYS A 27 -9.87 -0.03 -27.51
C LYS A 27 -10.81 -0.22 -26.32
N ILE A 28 -11.71 -1.22 -26.40
CA ILE A 28 -12.63 -1.55 -25.29
C ILE A 28 -11.86 -2.00 -24.05
N ASN A 29 -10.88 -2.87 -24.21
CA ASN A 29 -10.08 -3.38 -23.09
C ASN A 29 -9.22 -2.28 -22.46
N TYR A 30 -8.63 -1.42 -23.28
CA TYR A 30 -7.89 -0.26 -22.78
C TYR A 30 -8.79 0.70 -21.98
N LYS A 31 -9.99 1.01 -22.53
CA LYS A 31 -10.96 1.83 -21.80
C LYS A 31 -11.36 1.21 -20.46
N LYS A 32 -11.68 -0.09 -20.44
CA LYS A 32 -11.96 -0.81 -19.21
C LYS A 32 -10.82 -0.71 -18.19
N ALA A 33 -9.56 -0.80 -18.66
CA ALA A 33 -8.39 -0.64 -17.80
C ALA A 33 -8.35 0.74 -17.17
N ILE A 34 -8.52 1.80 -17.97
CA ILE A 34 -8.53 3.19 -17.52
C ILE A 34 -9.66 3.45 -16.52
N ASP A 35 -10.89 3.06 -16.85
CA ASP A 35 -12.05 3.25 -15.95
C ASP A 35 -11.82 2.55 -14.61
N LYS A 36 -11.24 1.35 -14.64
CA LYS A 36 -10.91 0.60 -13.44
C LYS A 36 -9.77 1.23 -12.63
N CYS A 37 -8.77 1.83 -13.29
CA CYS A 37 -7.74 2.62 -12.60
C CYS A 37 -8.38 3.75 -11.80
N TYR A 38 -9.21 4.55 -12.42
CA TYR A 38 -9.89 5.66 -11.75
C TYR A 38 -10.78 5.18 -10.59
N ASP A 39 -11.56 4.10 -10.79
CA ASP A 39 -12.38 3.53 -9.70
C ASP A 39 -11.53 3.11 -8.50
N LEU A 40 -10.41 2.44 -8.73
CA LEU A 40 -9.54 1.96 -7.66
C LEU A 40 -8.79 3.10 -6.96
N LEU A 41 -8.25 4.05 -7.72
CA LEU A 41 -7.48 5.18 -7.21
C LEU A 41 -8.36 6.21 -6.49
N SER A 42 -9.64 6.36 -6.88
CA SER A 42 -10.59 7.21 -6.16
C SER A 42 -10.89 6.75 -4.74
N ARG A 43 -10.68 5.47 -4.44
CA ARG A 43 -10.97 4.89 -3.10
C ARG A 43 -9.78 4.99 -2.14
N ARG A 44 -8.57 4.80 -2.64
CA ARG A 44 -7.30 4.92 -1.90
C ARG A 44 -6.11 4.90 -2.84
N ASP A 45 -4.98 5.35 -2.34
CA ASP A 45 -3.71 5.19 -3.03
C ASP A 45 -3.34 3.70 -3.18
N HIS A 46 -2.65 3.39 -4.27
CA HIS A 46 -2.13 2.07 -4.60
C HIS A 46 -0.68 2.19 -5.07
N SER A 47 0.12 1.16 -4.81
CA SER A 47 1.38 1.02 -5.55
C SER A 47 1.13 0.60 -6.99
N VAL A 48 2.11 0.82 -7.86
CA VAL A 48 2.10 0.35 -9.25
C VAL A 48 1.80 -1.15 -9.31
N LYS A 49 2.48 -1.95 -8.50
CA LYS A 49 2.28 -3.41 -8.45
C LYS A 49 0.91 -3.82 -7.95
N GLU A 50 0.37 -3.15 -6.92
CA GLU A 50 -0.99 -3.43 -6.43
C GLU A 50 -2.03 -3.16 -7.50
N LEU A 51 -1.93 -2.02 -8.20
CA LEU A 51 -2.88 -1.65 -9.24
C LEU A 51 -2.78 -2.59 -10.44
N ARG A 52 -1.55 -2.86 -10.94
CA ARG A 52 -1.30 -3.82 -12.03
C ARG A 52 -1.90 -5.20 -11.73
N THR A 53 -1.65 -5.73 -10.52
CA THR A 53 -2.20 -7.03 -10.09
C THR A 53 -3.73 -7.06 -10.10
N LYS A 54 -4.38 -5.95 -9.77
CA LYS A 54 -5.85 -5.86 -9.79
C LYS A 54 -6.41 -5.75 -11.19
N LEU A 55 -5.73 -5.04 -12.09
CA LEU A 55 -6.14 -4.91 -13.50
C LEU A 55 -6.04 -6.24 -14.23
N LEU A 56 -4.95 -6.97 -14.07
CA LEU A 56 -4.70 -8.28 -14.70
C LEU A 56 -5.76 -9.35 -14.41
N ARG A 57 -6.62 -9.13 -13.41
CA ARG A 57 -7.74 -10.04 -13.13
C ARG A 57 -8.85 -9.99 -14.19
N THR A 58 -8.94 -8.91 -14.96
CA THR A 58 -10.06 -8.65 -15.88
C THR A 58 -9.68 -7.95 -17.17
N VAL A 59 -8.42 -7.58 -17.33
CA VAL A 59 -7.85 -6.91 -18.50
C VAL A 59 -6.58 -7.66 -18.90
N ASP A 60 -6.32 -7.74 -20.20
CA ASP A 60 -5.09 -8.33 -20.74
C ASP A 60 -3.84 -7.50 -20.34
N GLU A 61 -2.67 -8.12 -20.43
CA GLU A 61 -1.41 -7.52 -20.00
C GLU A 61 -1.06 -6.24 -20.76
N LYS A 62 -1.20 -6.26 -22.10
CA LYS A 62 -0.88 -5.11 -22.96
C LYS A 62 -1.66 -3.86 -22.55
N ASN A 63 -2.96 -3.98 -22.38
CA ASN A 63 -3.82 -2.85 -22.02
C ASN A 63 -3.68 -2.47 -20.53
N THR A 64 -3.34 -3.43 -19.67
CA THR A 64 -2.97 -3.16 -18.29
C THR A 64 -1.73 -2.28 -18.21
N ASP A 65 -0.66 -2.63 -18.91
CA ASP A 65 0.60 -1.88 -18.86
C ASP A 65 0.46 -0.49 -19.45
N ARG A 66 -0.24 -0.33 -20.58
CA ARG A 66 -0.58 0.97 -21.14
C ARG A 66 -1.38 1.87 -20.18
N ALA A 67 -2.32 1.28 -19.44
CA ALA A 67 -3.12 2.03 -18.47
C ALA A 67 -2.27 2.44 -17.26
N ILE A 68 -1.37 1.58 -16.78
CA ILE A 68 -0.44 1.89 -15.70
C ILE A 68 0.49 3.03 -16.09
N GLU A 69 1.13 2.96 -17.27
CA GLU A 69 1.98 4.04 -17.79
C GLU A 69 1.23 5.38 -17.80
N LYS A 70 0.00 5.39 -18.32
CA LYS A 70 -0.82 6.60 -18.34
C LYS A 70 -1.12 7.14 -16.92
N MET A 71 -1.34 6.28 -15.94
CA MET A 71 -1.57 6.73 -14.56
C MET A 71 -0.30 7.30 -13.92
N ILE A 72 0.88 6.78 -14.28
CA ILE A 72 2.19 7.31 -13.87
C ILE A 72 2.40 8.69 -14.51
N ASP A 73 2.22 8.81 -15.84
CA ASP A 73 2.40 10.07 -16.57
C ASP A 73 1.49 11.20 -16.06
N TYR A 74 0.29 10.85 -15.61
CA TYR A 74 -0.65 11.80 -15.02
C TYR A 74 -0.40 12.08 -13.53
N GLY A 75 0.60 11.42 -12.92
CA GLY A 75 0.93 11.57 -11.50
C GLY A 75 -0.09 10.96 -10.54
N TYR A 76 -0.99 10.09 -11.02
CA TYR A 76 -1.91 9.33 -10.17
C TYR A 76 -1.24 8.13 -9.51
N LEU A 77 -0.14 7.62 -10.08
CA LEU A 77 0.70 6.58 -9.52
C LEU A 77 2.12 7.12 -9.32
N ASP A 78 2.58 7.04 -8.08
CA ASP A 78 3.91 7.47 -7.65
C ASP A 78 4.29 6.62 -6.43
N ASP A 79 5.13 5.61 -6.65
CA ASP A 79 5.53 4.67 -5.61
C ASP A 79 6.37 5.32 -4.51
N GLU A 80 7.15 6.38 -4.80
CA GLU A 80 7.88 7.12 -3.78
C GLU A 80 6.93 7.90 -2.85
N LYS A 81 6.00 8.65 -3.42
CA LYS A 81 4.97 9.36 -2.66
C LYS A 81 4.12 8.40 -1.85
N TYR A 82 3.73 7.26 -2.47
CA TYR A 82 2.99 6.22 -1.80
C TYR A 82 3.77 5.61 -0.63
N ALA A 83 5.07 5.34 -0.81
CA ALA A 83 5.96 4.84 0.23
C ALA A 83 6.05 5.80 1.42
N ARG A 84 6.30 7.09 1.17
CA ARG A 84 6.36 8.14 2.21
C ARG A 84 5.05 8.22 3.01
N ASN A 85 3.91 8.24 2.33
CA ASN A 85 2.60 8.27 2.97
C ASN A 85 2.34 7.01 3.81
N LEU A 86 2.71 5.84 3.29
CA LEU A 86 2.55 4.56 3.98
C LEU A 86 3.41 4.49 5.24
N VAL A 87 4.68 4.90 5.15
CA VAL A 87 5.59 4.95 6.30
C VAL A 87 5.03 5.88 7.37
N LYS A 88 4.65 7.10 7.00
CA LYS A 88 4.05 8.06 7.92
C LYS A 88 2.81 7.49 8.62
N TYR A 89 1.89 6.90 7.87
CA TYR A 89 0.68 6.30 8.45
C TYR A 89 1.00 5.16 9.42
N LEU A 90 1.90 4.24 9.01
CA LEU A 90 2.22 3.07 9.82
C LEU A 90 3.05 3.40 11.06
N SER A 91 3.99 4.35 10.98
CA SER A 91 4.79 4.78 12.14
C SER A 91 4.01 5.68 13.10
N GLU A 92 3.40 6.74 12.60
CA GLU A 92 2.76 7.75 13.45
C GLU A 92 1.38 7.32 13.95
N SER A 93 0.49 6.87 13.04
CA SER A 93 -0.90 6.56 13.41
C SER A 93 -1.06 5.14 13.96
N ARG A 94 -0.34 4.17 13.38
CA ARG A 94 -0.45 2.77 13.78
C ARG A 94 0.60 2.34 14.79
N LYS A 95 1.66 3.12 14.97
CA LYS A 95 2.78 2.84 15.88
C LYS A 95 3.34 1.43 15.63
N MET A 96 3.65 1.13 14.36
CA MET A 96 4.28 -0.13 13.93
C MET A 96 5.79 -0.02 13.98
N SER A 97 6.49 -1.14 14.16
CA SER A 97 7.96 -1.16 14.12
C SER A 97 8.50 -0.91 12.70
N LYS A 98 9.74 -0.44 12.63
CA LYS A 98 10.45 -0.23 11.34
C LYS A 98 10.50 -1.52 10.50
N SER A 99 10.70 -2.68 11.14
CA SER A 99 10.71 -3.99 10.47
C SER A 99 9.36 -4.38 9.88
N PHE A 100 8.26 -4.13 10.60
CA PHE A 100 6.91 -4.35 10.10
C PHE A 100 6.61 -3.46 8.89
N ILE A 101 6.96 -2.17 8.99
CA ILE A 101 6.75 -1.19 7.91
C ILE A 101 7.50 -1.64 6.65
N LYS A 102 8.78 -2.03 6.79
CA LYS A 102 9.59 -2.57 5.69
C LYS A 102 8.92 -3.77 5.00
N GLN A 103 8.46 -4.73 5.78
CA GLN A 103 7.75 -5.91 5.26
C GLN A 103 6.46 -5.55 4.54
N GLU A 104 5.70 -4.59 5.07
CA GLU A 104 4.44 -4.14 4.46
C GLU A 104 4.68 -3.45 3.12
N MET A 105 5.76 -2.65 3.00
CA MET A 105 6.17 -2.04 1.73
C MET A 105 6.55 -3.10 0.68
N TYR A 106 7.32 -4.12 1.07
CA TYR A 106 7.63 -5.25 0.16
C TYR A 106 6.38 -6.00 -0.30
N LYS A 107 5.44 -6.27 0.59
CA LYS A 107 4.17 -6.94 0.25
C LYS A 107 3.38 -6.14 -0.79
N ARG A 108 3.43 -4.83 -0.71
CA ARG A 108 2.78 -3.92 -1.67
C ARG A 108 3.57 -3.75 -2.96
N GLY A 109 4.75 -4.34 -3.04
CA GLY A 109 5.59 -4.38 -4.23
C GLY A 109 6.31 -3.09 -4.54
N ILE A 110 6.55 -2.28 -3.53
CA ILE A 110 7.43 -1.10 -3.62
C ILE A 110 8.86 -1.61 -3.86
N ALA A 111 9.60 -0.94 -4.74
CA ALA A 111 10.95 -1.30 -5.11
C ALA A 111 11.92 -1.18 -3.91
N PRO A 112 12.96 -2.07 -3.81
CA PRO A 112 13.86 -2.12 -2.67
C PRO A 112 14.64 -0.83 -2.40
N ASP A 113 15.02 -0.10 -3.45
CA ASP A 113 15.68 1.20 -3.40
C ASP A 113 14.75 2.25 -2.78
N ILE A 114 13.52 2.39 -3.27
CA ILE A 114 12.51 3.29 -2.69
C ILE A 114 12.27 2.96 -1.21
N ILE A 115 12.21 1.65 -0.85
CA ILE A 115 12.05 1.24 0.55
C ILE A 115 13.23 1.69 1.40
N SER A 116 14.47 1.49 0.92
CA SER A 116 15.67 1.89 1.64
C SER A 116 15.71 3.39 1.89
N ASP A 117 15.57 4.15 0.81
CA ASP A 117 15.64 5.61 0.84
C ASP A 117 14.55 6.20 1.76
N THR A 118 13.30 5.74 1.61
CA THR A 118 12.19 6.22 2.44
C THR A 118 12.40 5.90 3.93
N LEU A 119 12.95 4.73 4.27
CA LEU A 119 13.20 4.34 5.65
C LEU A 119 14.45 4.98 6.26
N GLU A 120 15.39 5.44 5.42
CA GLU A 120 16.54 6.23 5.85
C GLU A 120 16.17 7.69 6.11
N GLU A 121 15.31 8.27 5.26
CA GLU A 121 14.79 9.62 5.44
C GLU A 121 13.86 9.76 6.67
N THR A 122 13.28 8.64 7.13
CA THR A 122 12.32 8.67 8.24
C THR A 122 12.97 8.20 9.54
N GLU A 123 13.08 9.08 10.51
CA GLU A 123 13.49 8.70 11.87
C GLU A 123 12.38 7.89 12.55
N ILE A 124 12.54 6.56 12.56
CA ILE A 124 11.68 5.65 13.29
C ILE A 124 12.47 5.06 14.45
N ASP A 125 12.26 5.60 15.65
CA ASP A 125 12.80 4.99 16.87
C ASP A 125 11.80 3.97 17.42
N ASN A 126 12.19 2.69 17.33
CA ASN A 126 11.40 1.59 17.87
C ASN A 126 11.31 1.64 19.40
N THR A 127 12.36 2.11 20.08
CA THR A 127 12.45 2.12 21.54
C THR A 127 11.53 3.16 22.13
N ASP A 128 11.59 4.38 21.62
CA ASP A 128 10.72 5.46 22.09
C ASP A 128 9.25 5.18 21.74
N THR A 129 8.99 4.60 20.56
CA THR A 129 7.63 4.13 20.19
C THR A 129 7.12 3.07 21.16
N LEU A 130 7.96 2.13 21.59
CA LEU A 130 7.59 1.09 22.57
C LEU A 130 7.30 1.68 23.94
N VAL A 131 8.17 2.55 24.44
CA VAL A 131 7.99 3.24 25.74
C VAL A 131 6.68 4.02 25.74
N ASP A 132 6.43 4.83 24.71
CA ASP A 132 5.16 5.57 24.56
C ASP A 132 3.94 4.63 24.57
N LEU A 133 3.96 3.56 23.79
CA LEU A 133 2.85 2.60 23.74
C LEU A 133 2.60 1.91 25.09
N ILE A 134 3.66 1.54 25.81
CA ILE A 134 3.55 0.86 27.11
C ILE A 134 2.97 1.81 28.15
N LEU A 135 3.49 3.05 28.23
CA LEU A 135 3.09 4.02 29.24
C LEU A 135 1.69 4.62 29.00
N THR A 136 1.28 4.73 27.72
CA THR A 136 -0.01 5.33 27.36
C THR A 136 -1.08 4.26 27.13
N LYS A 137 -1.01 3.56 26.02
CA LYS A 137 -2.05 2.64 25.56
C LYS A 137 -2.17 1.37 26.39
N TYR A 138 -1.06 0.83 26.88
CA TYR A 138 -1.05 -0.47 27.56
C TYR A 138 -0.95 -0.39 29.08
N ARG A 139 -0.79 0.81 29.64
CA ARG A 139 -0.66 1.02 31.10
C ARG A 139 -1.72 0.30 31.94
N ASN A 140 -2.98 0.40 31.53
CA ASN A 140 -4.08 -0.23 32.28
C ASN A 140 -4.11 -1.76 32.10
N LYS A 141 -3.66 -2.25 30.94
CA LYS A 141 -3.61 -3.70 30.68
C LYS A 141 -2.53 -4.40 31.49
N LEU A 142 -1.46 -3.69 31.84
CA LEU A 142 -0.35 -4.22 32.64
C LEU A 142 -0.74 -4.51 34.08
N LYS A 143 -1.83 -3.92 34.59
CA LYS A 143 -2.33 -4.16 35.95
C LYS A 143 -2.99 -5.54 36.13
N ALA A 144 -3.33 -6.23 35.06
CA ALA A 144 -3.92 -7.55 35.12
C ALA A 144 -2.85 -8.62 35.39
N GLU A 145 -3.22 -9.74 36.04
CA GLU A 145 -2.33 -10.84 36.36
C GLU A 145 -1.49 -11.38 35.21
N ASP A 146 -2.09 -11.44 33.99
CA ASP A 146 -1.41 -11.82 32.74
C ASP A 146 -1.08 -10.62 31.81
N GLY A 147 -1.09 -9.41 32.36
CA GLY A 147 -0.95 -8.15 31.64
C GLY A 147 0.32 -8.08 30.80
N TYR A 148 1.47 -8.44 31.38
CA TYR A 148 2.75 -8.46 30.70
C TYR A 148 2.73 -9.34 29.43
N LYS A 149 2.24 -10.58 29.56
CA LYS A 149 2.13 -11.53 28.43
C LYS A 149 1.23 -11.02 27.31
N LYS A 150 0.08 -10.44 27.66
CA LYS A 150 -0.88 -9.88 26.70
C LYS A 150 -0.33 -8.67 25.99
N VAL A 151 0.36 -7.78 26.71
CA VAL A 151 0.99 -6.58 26.14
C VAL A 151 2.14 -6.98 25.21
N THR A 152 3.04 -7.86 25.66
CA THR A 152 4.14 -8.38 24.83
C THR A 152 3.62 -8.99 23.52
N SER A 153 2.61 -9.86 23.59
CA SER A 153 2.00 -10.45 22.39
C SER A 153 1.38 -9.38 21.45
N SER A 154 0.83 -8.31 22.02
CA SER A 154 0.26 -7.21 21.22
C SER A 154 1.33 -6.37 20.52
N LEU A 155 2.47 -6.15 21.19
CA LEU A 155 3.62 -5.44 20.63
C LEU A 155 4.33 -6.27 19.57
N MET A 156 4.47 -7.59 19.77
CA MET A 156 5.01 -8.49 18.75
C MET A 156 4.16 -8.50 17.47
N ARG A 157 2.83 -8.43 17.56
CA ARG A 157 1.96 -8.27 16.37
C ARG A 157 2.13 -6.93 15.65
N LYS A 158 2.71 -5.93 16.31
CA LYS A 158 3.12 -4.66 15.68
C LYS A 158 4.53 -4.74 15.06
N GLY A 159 5.18 -5.92 15.13
CA GLY A 159 6.47 -6.20 14.53
C GLY A 159 7.67 -5.86 15.41
N PHE A 160 7.47 -5.51 16.67
CA PHE A 160 8.58 -5.30 17.60
C PHE A 160 9.19 -6.64 18.02
N SER A 161 10.52 -6.72 18.14
CA SER A 161 11.19 -7.92 18.64
C SER A 161 10.96 -8.09 20.14
N TYR A 162 11.04 -9.34 20.62
CA TYR A 162 10.97 -9.61 22.05
C TYR A 162 12.08 -8.90 22.83
N TYR A 163 13.27 -8.79 22.21
CA TYR A 163 14.42 -8.10 22.79
C TYR A 163 14.12 -6.61 22.98
N ASP A 164 13.62 -5.91 21.95
CA ASP A 164 13.27 -4.49 22.03
C ASP A 164 12.18 -4.25 23.08
N ILE A 165 11.17 -5.12 23.12
CA ILE A 165 10.08 -5.03 24.09
C ILE A 165 10.63 -5.16 25.51
N LYS A 166 11.50 -6.14 25.77
CA LYS A 166 12.13 -6.32 27.08
C LYS A 166 13.00 -5.13 27.46
N SER A 167 13.78 -4.62 26.51
CA SER A 167 14.59 -3.41 26.72
C SER A 167 13.74 -2.19 27.10
N ALA A 168 12.62 -1.98 26.42
CA ALA A 168 11.69 -0.88 26.72
C ALA A 168 11.08 -1.03 28.12
N PHE A 169 10.72 -2.22 28.56
CA PHE A 169 10.24 -2.44 29.93
C PHE A 169 11.33 -2.12 30.97
N ASN A 170 12.57 -2.55 30.75
CA ASN A 170 13.68 -2.27 31.64
C ASN A 170 13.94 -0.74 31.74
N ARG A 171 13.90 -0.01 30.61
CA ARG A 171 14.01 1.46 30.63
C ARG A 171 12.93 2.13 31.48
N ILE A 172 11.69 1.64 31.37
CA ILE A 172 10.56 2.16 32.17
C ILE A 172 10.77 1.86 33.66
N GLU A 173 11.22 0.68 34.03
CA GLU A 173 11.51 0.29 35.43
C GLU A 173 12.63 1.14 36.02
N ASN A 174 13.65 1.49 35.24
CA ASN A 174 14.77 2.33 35.67
C ASN A 174 14.45 3.84 35.65
N GLY A 175 13.29 4.26 35.14
CA GLY A 175 12.93 5.66 35.02
C GLY A 175 13.68 6.42 33.89
N GLU A 176 14.16 5.71 32.90
CA GLU A 176 14.96 6.22 31.77
C GLU A 176 14.10 6.54 30.53
N TYR A 177 13.11 7.46 30.64
CA TYR A 177 12.18 7.78 29.54
C TYR A 177 11.75 9.24 29.53
#